data_0ee676a6e0a103ffe8ab581803e85deb
#
_entry.id   0ee676a6e0a103ffe8ab581803e85deb
#
_cell.length_a   1.000
_cell.length_b   1.000
_cell.length_c   1.000
_cell.angle_alpha   90.00
_cell.angle_beta   90.00
_cell.angle_gamma   90.00
#
_symmetry.space_group_name_H-M   'P 1'
#
loop_
_entity.id
_entity.type
_entity.pdbx_description
1 polymer ?
#
loop_
_entity_poly.entity_id
_entity_poly.type
_entity_poly.pdbx_seq_one_letter_code
_entity_poly.pdbx_strand_id
1 'polypeptide(L)'
;MKNSYLKSTLLCIKYPFLYPRNRWTGLHYNNWDIINKCNKLYKQATRFDNLELHIVNRRKWYYWKFLKWWHDNVLQWMHCLTKYTELDALEPGWRKVFGKEICEDIKKQLKKEGNLHKYRITQIKEKWGYLHWYDNGSSEIMKIIDKYEEISRHTCIVCGKPATKISKGWISPYCDDCIGDQDYDEIDD
;
A
#
# COMPACT_ATOMS: atom_id res chain seq x y z
N MET A 1 16.49 -5.64 -3.83
CA MET A 1 16.23 -6.05 -5.24
C MET A 1 15.48 -4.93 -5.95
N LYS A 2 15.99 -4.43 -7.09
CA LYS A 2 15.26 -3.43 -7.88
C LYS A 2 14.00 -4.07 -8.45
N ASN A 3 12.82 -3.66 -7.98
CA ASN A 3 11.56 -4.05 -8.59
C ASN A 3 11.52 -3.50 -10.02
N SER A 4 11.24 -4.36 -10.98
CA SER A 4 10.98 -3.92 -12.35
C SER A 4 9.49 -3.57 -12.48
N TYR A 5 9.15 -2.65 -13.37
CA TYR A 5 7.76 -2.34 -13.72
C TYR A 5 6.94 -3.60 -14.01
N LEU A 6 7.53 -4.55 -14.72
CA LEU A 6 6.88 -5.81 -15.05
C LEU A 6 6.50 -6.62 -13.81
N LYS A 7 7.39 -6.70 -12.80
CA LYS A 7 7.10 -7.44 -11.57
C LYS A 7 5.96 -6.80 -10.79
N SER A 8 5.95 -5.47 -10.65
CA SER A 8 4.87 -4.76 -9.96
C SER A 8 3.54 -4.87 -10.72
N THR A 9 3.56 -4.78 -12.04
CA THR A 9 2.37 -5.00 -12.88
C THR A 9 1.80 -6.40 -12.71
N LEU A 10 2.64 -7.43 -12.73
CA LEU A 10 2.21 -8.82 -12.52
C LEU A 10 1.63 -9.02 -11.12
N LEU A 11 2.19 -8.37 -10.10
CA LEU A 11 1.64 -8.41 -8.75
C LEU A 11 0.25 -7.77 -8.68
N CYS A 12 0.04 -6.61 -9.30
CA CYS A 12 -1.27 -5.95 -9.34
C CYS A 12 -2.32 -6.79 -10.12
N ILE A 13 -1.92 -7.44 -11.22
CA ILE A 13 -2.81 -8.37 -11.95
C ILE A 13 -3.16 -9.58 -11.07
N LYS A 14 -2.16 -10.13 -10.39
CA LYS A 14 -2.35 -11.31 -9.55
C LYS A 14 -3.16 -11.01 -8.29
N TYR A 15 -2.94 -9.85 -7.71
CA TYR A 15 -3.59 -9.37 -6.48
C TYR A 15 -4.26 -8.02 -6.75
N PRO A 16 -5.53 -8.00 -7.19
CA PRO A 16 -6.21 -6.78 -7.61
C PRO A 16 -6.41 -5.73 -6.52
N PHE A 17 -6.14 -6.06 -5.27
CA PHE A 17 -6.17 -5.15 -4.12
C PHE A 17 -4.84 -4.43 -3.87
N LEU A 18 -3.76 -4.81 -4.56
CA LEU A 18 -2.51 -4.06 -4.53
C LEU A 18 -2.58 -2.89 -5.52
N TYR A 19 -2.31 -1.72 -5.02
CA TYR A 19 -2.30 -0.50 -5.81
C TYR A 19 -0.89 0.05 -5.97
N PRO A 20 -0.64 0.75 -7.09
CA PRO A 20 0.62 1.45 -7.28
C PRO A 20 0.81 2.52 -6.21
N ARG A 21 2.03 2.62 -5.66
CA ARG A 21 2.40 3.62 -4.66
C ARG A 21 3.37 4.65 -5.22
N ASN A 22 3.22 5.88 -4.75
CA ASN A 22 4.25 6.88 -4.94
C ASN A 22 5.42 6.61 -3.98
N ARG A 23 6.61 6.41 -4.54
CA ARG A 23 7.84 6.13 -3.79
C ARG A 23 8.16 7.16 -2.71
N TRP A 24 7.84 8.42 -2.95
CA TRP A 24 8.27 9.54 -2.13
C TRP A 24 7.30 9.87 -1.00
N THR A 25 6.00 9.69 -1.23
CA THR A 25 4.96 10.09 -0.28
C THR A 25 4.37 8.92 0.47
N GLY A 26 4.66 7.67 0.07
CA GLY A 26 4.00 6.49 0.59
C GLY A 26 2.48 6.45 0.33
N LEU A 27 1.93 7.52 -0.28
CA LEU A 27 0.51 7.64 -0.62
C LEU A 27 0.22 6.87 -1.91
N HIS A 28 -1.00 6.36 -2.02
CA HIS A 28 -1.48 5.79 -3.26
C HIS A 28 -1.36 6.84 -4.36
N TYR A 29 -0.73 6.47 -5.48
CA TYR A 29 -0.47 7.37 -6.62
C TYR A 29 -1.73 8.08 -7.13
N ASN A 30 -2.90 7.59 -6.71
CA ASN A 30 -4.19 7.89 -7.28
C ASN A 30 -4.85 9.18 -6.83
N ASN A 31 -4.52 9.73 -5.67
CA ASN A 31 -5.43 10.72 -5.13
C ASN A 31 -4.89 12.14 -5.17
N TRP A 32 -3.62 12.35 -4.83
CA TRP A 32 -3.16 13.73 -4.61
C TRP A 32 -2.78 14.49 -5.87
N ASP A 33 -2.11 13.86 -6.84
CA ASP A 33 -1.70 14.59 -8.05
C ASP A 33 -2.88 14.94 -8.94
N ILE A 34 -3.89 14.06 -8.98
CA ILE A 34 -5.12 14.29 -9.74
C ILE A 34 -6.04 15.21 -8.97
N ILE A 35 -6.21 15.01 -7.65
CA ILE A 35 -6.96 15.93 -6.80
C ILE A 35 -6.32 17.32 -6.85
N ASN A 36 -5.01 17.45 -6.78
CA ASN A 36 -4.33 18.74 -6.89
C ASN A 36 -4.47 19.37 -8.28
N LYS A 37 -4.38 18.59 -9.36
CA LYS A 37 -4.66 19.08 -10.71
C LYS A 37 -6.14 19.45 -10.86
N CYS A 38 -7.06 18.65 -10.34
CA CYS A 38 -8.49 18.94 -10.34
C CYS A 38 -8.82 20.15 -9.46
N ASN A 39 -8.23 20.27 -8.27
CA ASN A 39 -8.41 21.44 -7.39
C ASN A 39 -7.81 22.72 -8.00
N LYS A 40 -6.70 22.61 -8.72
CA LYS A 40 -6.12 23.74 -9.46
C LYS A 40 -7.04 24.17 -10.59
N LEU A 41 -7.61 23.25 -11.34
CA LEU A 41 -8.59 23.50 -12.39
C LEU A 41 -9.90 24.04 -11.79
N TYR A 42 -10.38 23.50 -10.67
CA TYR A 42 -11.55 23.98 -9.96
C TYR A 42 -11.34 25.39 -9.40
N LYS A 43 -10.21 25.66 -8.74
CA LYS A 43 -9.86 27.02 -8.30
C LYS A 43 -9.69 28.01 -9.46
N GLN A 44 -9.21 27.57 -10.61
CA GLN A 44 -9.20 28.41 -11.82
C GLN A 44 -10.59 28.64 -12.38
N ALA A 45 -11.49 27.64 -12.28
CA ALA A 45 -12.87 27.75 -12.76
C ALA A 45 -13.77 28.61 -11.82
N THR A 46 -13.53 28.61 -10.50
CA THR A 46 -14.32 29.37 -9.52
C THR A 46 -13.85 30.81 -9.32
N ARG A 47 -12.77 31.24 -9.99
CA ARG A 47 -12.19 32.57 -9.84
C ARG A 47 -12.90 33.66 -10.63
N PHE A 48 -13.95 33.35 -11.37
CA PHE A 48 -14.63 34.27 -12.27
C PHE A 48 -16.14 34.19 -12.07
N ASP A 49 -16.70 35.24 -11.47
CA ASP A 49 -18.13 35.39 -11.14
C ASP A 49 -19.02 35.89 -12.29
N ASN A 50 -18.73 35.56 -13.57
CA ASN A 50 -19.51 36.05 -14.71
C ASN A 50 -20.30 34.94 -15.42
N LEU A 51 -21.53 35.32 -15.87
CA LEU A 51 -22.54 34.44 -16.46
C LEU A 51 -22.07 33.61 -17.68
N GLU A 52 -21.15 34.14 -18.48
CA GLU A 52 -20.53 33.42 -19.61
C GLU A 52 -19.67 32.23 -19.17
N LEU A 53 -19.14 32.30 -17.97
CA LEU A 53 -18.33 31.22 -17.40
C LEU A 53 -19.17 30.02 -16.94
N HIS A 54 -20.46 30.17 -16.68
CA HIS A 54 -21.33 29.04 -16.36
C HIS A 54 -21.37 27.99 -17.48
N ILE A 55 -21.32 28.41 -18.73
CA ILE A 55 -21.32 27.49 -19.88
C ILE A 55 -19.94 26.82 -20.04
N VAL A 56 -18.86 27.57 -19.88
CA VAL A 56 -17.49 27.06 -19.94
C VAL A 56 -17.19 26.16 -18.73
N ASN A 57 -17.71 26.53 -17.56
CA ASN A 57 -17.59 25.72 -16.33
C ASN A 57 -18.39 24.42 -16.42
N ARG A 58 -19.55 24.41 -17.08
CA ARG A 58 -20.35 23.20 -17.29
C ARG A 58 -19.60 22.19 -18.18
N ARG A 59 -18.97 22.64 -19.27
CA ARG A 59 -18.12 21.79 -20.13
C ARG A 59 -16.88 21.29 -19.36
N LYS A 60 -16.21 22.18 -18.60
CA LYS A 60 -15.07 21.80 -17.75
C LYS A 60 -15.47 20.82 -16.66
N TRP A 61 -16.68 20.97 -16.07
CA TRP A 61 -17.20 20.05 -15.07
C TRP A 61 -17.52 18.66 -15.63
N TYR A 62 -18.11 18.57 -16.84
CA TYR A 62 -18.29 17.30 -17.56
C TYR A 62 -16.96 16.66 -17.93
N TYR A 63 -16.00 17.45 -18.37
CA TYR A 63 -14.65 16.99 -18.64
C TYR A 63 -13.95 16.47 -17.37
N TRP A 64 -14.12 17.15 -16.25
CA TRP A 64 -13.61 16.72 -14.95
C TRP A 64 -14.29 15.43 -14.45
N LYS A 65 -15.61 15.30 -14.59
CA LYS A 65 -16.34 14.05 -14.29
C LYS A 65 -15.86 12.90 -15.16
N PHE A 66 -15.64 13.16 -16.45
CA PHE A 66 -15.09 12.17 -17.37
C PHE A 66 -13.66 11.79 -16.99
N LEU A 67 -12.78 12.74 -16.67
CA LEU A 67 -11.42 12.47 -16.23
C LEU A 67 -11.39 11.69 -14.91
N LYS A 68 -12.28 12.01 -13.98
CA LYS A 68 -12.41 11.26 -12.72
C LYS A 68 -12.89 9.84 -12.98
N TRP A 69 -13.92 9.67 -13.80
CA TRP A 69 -14.42 8.35 -14.20
C TRP A 69 -13.34 7.55 -14.93
N TRP A 70 -12.65 8.17 -15.88
CA TRP A 70 -11.53 7.56 -16.61
C TRP A 70 -10.41 7.15 -15.68
N HIS A 71 -10.06 8.02 -14.75
CA HIS A 71 -9.09 7.72 -13.71
C HIS A 71 -9.52 6.54 -12.84
N ASP A 72 -10.74 6.58 -12.32
CA ASP A 72 -11.24 5.57 -11.40
C ASP A 72 -11.46 4.21 -12.06
N ASN A 73 -11.69 4.16 -13.37
CA ASN A 73 -12.03 2.93 -14.09
C ASN A 73 -10.96 2.44 -15.08
N VAL A 74 -10.15 3.33 -15.64
CA VAL A 74 -9.17 3.00 -16.67
C VAL A 74 -7.74 3.21 -16.18
N LEU A 75 -7.44 4.38 -15.64
CA LEU A 75 -6.07 4.68 -15.19
C LEU A 75 -5.70 3.90 -13.94
N GLN A 76 -6.64 3.55 -13.05
CA GLN A 76 -6.34 2.62 -11.96
C GLN A 76 -5.81 1.29 -12.50
N TRP A 77 -6.38 0.81 -13.59
CA TRP A 77 -5.88 -0.39 -14.27
C TRP A 77 -4.53 -0.16 -14.96
N MET A 78 -4.32 1.01 -15.58
CA MET A 78 -3.05 1.38 -16.22
C MET A 78 -1.95 1.76 -15.21
N HIS A 79 -2.30 2.18 -13.99
CA HIS A 79 -1.33 2.46 -12.92
C HIS A 79 -0.62 1.21 -12.40
N CYS A 80 -1.08 0.02 -12.78
CA CYS A 80 -0.32 -1.21 -12.63
C CYS A 80 1.05 -1.19 -13.31
N LEU A 81 1.31 -0.21 -14.17
CA LEU A 81 2.63 0.04 -14.76
C LEU A 81 3.62 0.74 -13.81
N THR A 82 3.24 0.99 -12.56
CA THR A 82 4.16 1.59 -11.60
C THR A 82 5.16 0.57 -11.06
N LYS A 83 6.26 1.11 -10.58
CA LYS A 83 7.37 0.33 -10.05
C LYS A 83 7.13 -0.17 -8.62
N TYR A 84 6.15 0.37 -7.93
CA TYR A 84 5.89 0.15 -6.50
C TYR A 84 4.44 -0.21 -6.24
N THR A 85 4.23 -1.10 -5.27
CA THR A 85 2.92 -1.52 -4.75
C THR A 85 2.90 -1.35 -3.23
N GLU A 86 1.77 -1.60 -2.57
CA GLU A 86 1.70 -1.63 -1.09
C GLU A 86 2.70 -2.61 -0.47
N LEU A 87 3.00 -3.72 -1.16
CA LEU A 87 4.00 -4.68 -0.68
C LEU A 87 5.40 -4.10 -0.56
N ASP A 88 5.70 -2.98 -1.23
CA ASP A 88 6.96 -2.27 -1.07
C ASP A 88 7.05 -1.49 0.25
N ALA A 89 5.96 -1.42 1.01
CA ALA A 89 5.93 -0.91 2.38
C ALA A 89 6.24 -1.99 3.42
N LEU A 90 6.21 -3.27 3.04
CA LEU A 90 6.74 -4.34 3.88
C LEU A 90 8.26 -4.22 3.95
N GLU A 91 8.79 -4.40 5.13
CA GLU A 91 10.22 -4.47 5.35
C GLU A 91 10.85 -5.62 4.56
N PRO A 92 12.10 -5.48 4.11
CA PRO A 92 12.72 -6.42 3.18
C PRO A 92 12.69 -7.88 3.65
N GLY A 93 12.97 -8.11 4.95
CA GLY A 93 12.97 -9.45 5.54
C GLY A 93 11.58 -10.07 5.54
N TRP A 94 10.58 -9.33 6.01
CA TRP A 94 9.19 -9.78 6.07
C TRP A 94 8.60 -10.03 4.67
N ARG A 95 8.89 -9.12 3.75
CA ARG A 95 8.47 -9.29 2.35
C ARG A 95 9.02 -10.56 1.71
N LYS A 96 10.27 -10.90 2.03
CA LYS A 96 10.94 -12.11 1.52
C LYS A 96 10.29 -13.38 2.07
N VAL A 97 9.96 -13.39 3.36
CA VAL A 97 9.45 -14.58 4.05
C VAL A 97 7.97 -14.80 3.75
N PHE A 98 7.11 -13.84 4.04
CA PHE A 98 5.66 -14.04 3.97
C PHE A 98 4.90 -13.04 3.07
N GLY A 99 5.58 -12.09 2.41
CA GLY A 99 4.88 -11.09 1.58
C GLY A 99 4.03 -11.68 0.45
N LYS A 100 4.39 -12.86 -0.07
CA LYS A 100 3.57 -13.58 -1.05
C LYS A 100 2.43 -14.34 -0.37
N GLU A 101 2.71 -14.98 0.74
CA GLU A 101 1.77 -15.85 1.44
C GLU A 101 0.59 -15.05 1.99
N ILE A 102 0.83 -13.94 2.67
CA ILE A 102 -0.22 -13.04 3.16
C ILE A 102 -1.15 -12.60 2.02
N CYS A 103 -0.61 -12.26 0.86
CA CYS A 103 -1.43 -11.88 -0.30
C CYS A 103 -2.27 -13.05 -0.84
N GLU A 104 -1.74 -14.27 -0.84
CA GLU A 104 -2.50 -15.45 -1.28
C GLU A 104 -3.61 -15.78 -0.28
N ASP A 105 -3.34 -15.74 1.02
CA ASP A 105 -4.33 -16.02 2.06
C ASP A 105 -5.46 -14.98 2.03
N ILE A 106 -5.12 -13.69 1.98
CA ILE A 106 -6.09 -12.60 1.81
C ILE A 106 -6.92 -12.79 0.54
N LYS A 107 -6.27 -13.06 -0.60
CA LYS A 107 -6.96 -13.30 -1.87
C LYS A 107 -7.94 -14.45 -1.80
N LYS A 108 -7.54 -15.57 -1.18
CA LYS A 108 -8.37 -16.76 -1.00
C LYS A 108 -9.61 -16.44 -0.17
N GLN A 109 -9.45 -15.69 0.91
CA GLN A 109 -10.54 -15.28 1.78
C GLN A 109 -11.49 -14.31 1.08
N LEU A 110 -10.94 -13.26 0.44
CA LEU A 110 -11.74 -12.29 -0.32
C LEU A 110 -12.54 -12.90 -1.46
N LYS A 111 -12.03 -13.97 -2.09
CA LYS A 111 -12.79 -14.72 -3.09
C LYS A 111 -13.97 -15.44 -2.48
N LYS A 112 -13.82 -16.05 -1.29
CA LYS A 112 -14.94 -16.70 -0.56
C LYS A 112 -16.03 -15.70 -0.20
N GLU A 113 -15.63 -14.47 0.17
CA GLU A 113 -16.54 -13.40 0.57
C GLU A 113 -17.15 -12.62 -0.61
N GLY A 114 -16.66 -12.82 -1.84
CA GLY A 114 -17.07 -12.02 -3.00
C GLY A 114 -16.62 -10.56 -2.97
N ASN A 115 -15.64 -10.22 -2.13
CA ASN A 115 -15.21 -8.85 -1.85
C ASN A 115 -13.87 -8.45 -2.49
N LEU A 116 -13.33 -9.27 -3.39
CA LEU A 116 -12.00 -9.08 -3.97
C LEU A 116 -11.75 -7.68 -4.54
N HIS A 117 -12.77 -7.06 -5.14
CA HIS A 117 -12.65 -5.73 -5.76
C HIS A 117 -13.01 -4.57 -4.82
N LYS A 118 -13.58 -4.86 -3.64
CA LYS A 118 -13.96 -3.87 -2.64
C LYS A 118 -12.91 -3.69 -1.55
N TYR A 119 -12.07 -4.69 -1.35
CA TYR A 119 -11.00 -4.67 -0.37
C TYR A 119 -9.94 -3.63 -0.73
N ARG A 120 -9.50 -2.87 0.26
CA ARG A 120 -8.50 -1.81 0.13
C ARG A 120 -7.55 -1.84 1.31
N ILE A 121 -6.26 -1.83 1.00
CA ILE A 121 -5.21 -1.62 1.98
C ILE A 121 -5.07 -0.11 2.19
N THR A 122 -5.17 0.32 3.42
CA THR A 122 -5.02 1.73 3.80
C THR A 122 -3.56 2.06 4.07
N GLN A 123 -2.88 1.20 4.84
CA GLN A 123 -1.48 1.40 5.19
C GLN A 123 -0.84 0.07 5.60
N ILE A 124 0.41 -0.12 5.20
CA ILE A 124 1.29 -1.16 5.74
C ILE A 124 2.50 -0.44 6.33
N LYS A 125 2.88 -0.78 7.55
CA LYS A 125 4.08 -0.22 8.22
C LYS A 125 4.60 -1.13 9.30
N GLU A 126 5.87 -0.96 9.62
CA GLU A 126 6.44 -1.41 10.88
C GLU A 126 6.03 -0.43 12.01
N LYS A 127 5.69 -0.95 13.16
CA LYS A 127 5.51 -0.18 14.39
C LYS A 127 5.72 -1.08 15.59
N TRP A 128 6.58 -0.64 16.54
CA TRP A 128 6.89 -1.37 17.76
C TRP A 128 7.45 -2.79 17.55
N GLY A 129 8.23 -2.95 16.48
CA GLY A 129 8.90 -4.21 16.19
C GLY A 129 8.05 -5.25 15.45
N TYR A 130 6.86 -4.92 14.99
CA TYR A 130 6.05 -5.83 14.21
C TYR A 130 5.26 -5.16 13.10
N LEU A 131 4.69 -5.97 12.21
CA LEU A 131 3.85 -5.55 11.10
C LEU A 131 2.54 -4.95 11.63
N HIS A 132 2.15 -3.83 11.04
CA HIS A 132 0.79 -3.30 11.13
C HIS A 132 0.21 -3.17 9.72
N TRP A 133 -0.90 -3.85 9.51
CA TRP A 133 -1.59 -3.86 8.22
C TRP A 133 -3.01 -3.33 8.40
N TYR A 134 -3.26 -2.12 7.91
CA TYR A 134 -4.55 -1.46 8.01
C TYR A 134 -5.31 -1.58 6.70
N ASP A 135 -6.56 -2.03 6.78
CA ASP A 135 -7.43 -2.23 5.63
C ASP A 135 -8.92 -2.07 5.99
N ASN A 136 -9.80 -2.36 5.04
CA ASN A 136 -11.25 -2.38 5.23
C ASN A 136 -11.85 -3.80 5.15
N GLY A 137 -11.05 -4.81 5.49
CA GLY A 137 -11.44 -6.21 5.43
C GLY A 137 -12.43 -6.63 6.52
N SER A 138 -12.88 -7.87 6.41
CA SER A 138 -13.73 -8.53 7.41
C SER A 138 -12.93 -9.00 8.62
N SER A 139 -13.63 -9.48 9.67
CA SER A 139 -13.00 -10.13 10.81
C SER A 139 -12.17 -11.35 10.42
N GLU A 140 -12.53 -12.05 9.36
CA GLU A 140 -11.76 -13.20 8.86
C GLU A 140 -10.46 -12.76 8.18
N ILE A 141 -10.46 -11.62 7.50
CA ILE A 141 -9.24 -10.99 6.97
C ILE A 141 -8.35 -10.53 8.13
N MET A 142 -8.93 -9.92 9.16
CA MET A 142 -8.20 -9.51 10.35
C MET A 142 -7.45 -10.68 11.01
N LYS A 143 -8.09 -11.84 11.18
CA LYS A 143 -7.44 -13.06 11.72
C LYS A 143 -6.24 -13.51 10.86
N ILE A 144 -6.34 -13.35 9.54
CA ILE A 144 -5.22 -13.66 8.65
C ILE A 144 -4.07 -12.67 8.89
N ILE A 145 -4.37 -11.39 9.02
CA ILE A 145 -3.38 -10.35 9.27
C ILE A 145 -2.72 -10.56 10.62
N ASP A 146 -3.49 -10.79 11.70
CA ASP A 146 -3.00 -11.06 13.06
C ASP A 146 -1.96 -12.19 13.08
N LYS A 147 -2.22 -13.26 12.30
CA LYS A 147 -1.24 -14.36 12.14
C LYS A 147 0.11 -13.85 11.59
N TYR A 148 0.09 -12.96 10.59
CA TYR A 148 1.33 -12.45 9.98
C TYR A 148 1.96 -11.33 10.80
N GLU A 149 1.19 -10.58 11.57
CA GLU A 149 1.70 -9.64 12.56
C GLU A 149 2.51 -10.39 13.64
N GLU A 150 2.01 -11.54 14.10
CA GLU A 150 2.73 -12.39 15.05
C GLU A 150 4.00 -13.00 14.43
N ILE A 151 3.92 -13.56 13.23
CA ILE A 151 5.11 -14.06 12.51
C ILE A 151 6.17 -12.97 12.35
N SER A 152 5.76 -11.72 12.14
CA SER A 152 6.69 -10.60 11.96
C SER A 152 7.53 -10.30 13.19
N ARG A 153 7.03 -10.55 14.40
CA ARG A 153 7.76 -10.36 15.67
C ARG A 153 8.98 -11.25 15.79
N HIS A 154 8.88 -12.45 15.22
CA HIS A 154 9.95 -13.47 15.26
C HIS A 154 10.74 -13.55 13.95
N THR A 155 10.59 -12.58 13.07
CA THR A 155 11.26 -12.54 11.76
C THR A 155 12.14 -11.31 11.63
N CYS A 156 13.43 -11.51 11.38
CA CYS A 156 14.39 -10.43 11.17
C CYS A 156 13.91 -9.47 10.08
N ILE A 157 13.78 -8.20 10.42
CA ILE A 157 13.27 -7.14 9.55
C ILE A 157 14.13 -6.94 8.28
N VAL A 158 15.43 -7.25 8.34
CA VAL A 158 16.38 -7.04 7.24
C VAL A 158 16.46 -8.24 6.31
N CYS A 159 16.73 -9.43 6.83
CA CYS A 159 17.06 -10.58 6.00
C CYS A 159 16.01 -11.71 5.99
N GLY A 160 15.07 -11.70 6.95
CA GLY A 160 14.01 -12.69 7.08
C GLY A 160 14.43 -14.00 7.75
N LYS A 161 15.61 -14.07 8.38
CA LYS A 161 15.98 -15.18 9.29
C LYS A 161 15.13 -15.08 10.58
N PRO A 162 15.03 -16.13 11.39
CA PRO A 162 14.48 -16.01 12.73
C PRO A 162 15.15 -14.85 13.49
N ALA A 163 14.37 -14.03 14.15
CA ALA A 163 14.87 -12.96 14.97
C ALA A 163 15.18 -13.52 16.37
N THR A 164 16.34 -13.17 16.91
CA THR A 164 16.81 -13.55 18.25
C THR A 164 16.91 -12.33 19.15
N LYS A 165 16.86 -11.13 18.56
CA LYS A 165 17.12 -9.87 19.26
C LYS A 165 16.13 -8.80 18.87
N ILE A 166 15.79 -7.96 19.84
CA ILE A 166 15.00 -6.73 19.64
C ILE A 166 15.90 -5.53 19.96
N SER A 167 16.05 -4.61 19.00
CA SER A 167 16.80 -3.38 19.22
C SER A 167 16.10 -2.46 20.21
N LYS A 168 16.89 -1.78 21.07
CA LYS A 168 16.43 -0.68 21.93
C LYS A 168 16.27 0.58 21.11
N GLY A 169 15.77 1.64 21.56
CA GLY A 169 15.59 2.87 20.75
C GLY A 169 14.50 2.72 19.66
N TRP A 170 14.87 2.37 18.44
CA TRP A 170 13.91 1.98 17.40
C TRP A 170 13.67 0.48 17.49
N ILE A 171 12.53 0.13 18.10
CA ILE A 171 12.19 -1.27 18.41
C ILE A 171 11.93 -2.04 17.11
N SER A 172 12.80 -3.01 16.80
CA SER A 172 12.65 -3.87 15.62
C SER A 172 13.33 -5.22 15.83
N PRO A 173 12.81 -6.33 15.24
CA PRO A 173 13.36 -7.66 15.40
C PRO A 173 14.55 -7.89 14.44
N TYR A 174 15.63 -8.39 14.96
CA TYR A 174 16.86 -8.70 14.24
C TYR A 174 17.35 -10.12 14.55
N CYS A 175 18.08 -10.71 13.61
CA CYS A 175 18.94 -11.86 13.86
C CYS A 175 20.35 -11.39 14.25
N ASP A 176 21.17 -12.30 14.76
CA ASP A 176 22.54 -12.02 15.18
C ASP A 176 23.39 -11.34 14.10
N ASP A 177 23.22 -11.74 12.83
CA ASP A 177 23.99 -11.20 11.73
C ASP A 177 23.56 -9.74 11.34
N CYS A 178 22.37 -9.32 11.71
CA CYS A 178 21.77 -8.06 11.26
C CYS A 178 21.66 -6.99 12.32
N ILE A 179 21.82 -7.33 13.60
CA ILE A 179 21.67 -6.36 14.70
C ILE A 179 22.80 -5.32 14.72
N GLY A 180 24.03 -5.70 14.28
CA GLY A 180 25.18 -4.83 14.31
C GLY A 180 25.55 -4.35 15.71
N ASP A 181 25.95 -3.06 15.83
CA ASP A 181 26.38 -2.43 17.09
C ASP A 181 25.21 -1.78 17.88
N GLN A 182 23.96 -2.16 17.57
CA GLN A 182 22.79 -1.62 18.27
C GLN A 182 22.61 -2.25 19.65
N ASP A 183 22.19 -1.45 20.63
CA ASP A 183 21.71 -1.99 21.91
C ASP A 183 20.46 -2.83 21.70
N TYR A 184 20.39 -4.00 22.35
CA TYR A 184 19.29 -4.94 22.16
C TYR A 184 18.93 -5.68 23.45
N ASP A 185 17.75 -6.28 23.44
CA ASP A 185 17.31 -7.32 24.37
C ASP A 185 17.17 -8.64 23.58
N GLU A 186 17.45 -9.76 24.23
CA GLU A 186 17.18 -11.08 23.64
C GLU A 186 15.65 -11.30 23.56
N ILE A 187 15.20 -12.00 22.53
CA ILE A 187 13.82 -12.45 22.45
C ILE A 187 13.72 -13.75 23.23
N ASP A 188 12.95 -13.74 24.31
CA ASP A 188 12.63 -14.96 25.05
C ASP A 188 11.69 -15.83 24.18
N ASP A 189 11.98 -17.13 24.10
CA ASP A 189 11.18 -18.14 23.37
C ASP A 189 9.80 -18.37 24.01
#